data_f915e5efa2a877060f89c920be0d8e61
#
_entry.id   f915e5efa2a877060f89c920be0d8e61
#
_cell.length_a   1.000
_cell.length_b   1.000
_cell.length_c   1.000
_cell.angle_alpha   90.00
_cell.angle_beta   90.00
_cell.angle_gamma   90.00
#
_symmetry.space_group_name_H-M   'P 1'
#
loop_
_entity.id
_entity.type
_entity.pdbx_description
1 polymer ?
#
loop_
_entity_poly.entity_id
_entity_poly.type
_entity_poly.pdbx_seq_one_letter_code
_entity_poly.pdbx_strand_id
1 'polypeptide(L)'
;MPDNNRKVVVIGAGIVGIATAYYLAKNHKVYDLVVIDKSNPMGLTSAQSGENYRNWWPRPEMFNFMNRSIDLMEEIAVETQNRINMTRRGYALVTRKNNVDVLVDELKKGMKDPQANNIRFWNESDSPSYLKSLTADWAKAPSGVDILQHQSLIKVAFPSYQTDVRSIIHIRRGGDIDSQQLSQIMMEKIKACGGKFVLGEIVGIQEKSGFEVEYHHDGSISRLATDVVVNAAGPFAGKIANLMGFDLKLKNIYQQKIAFDDVNQAIPRDLPFTIDLDGQTIDWTAEEAELLRAEADLSWLTEVMPGAIHCRPDGGPNRTWIKLGWAYNQRPDESCNGYKNDDFFPEVVLRGAARLNPNLKHYYGSLPARRVHYGGWYTMTDENWPLIGPMGSDGAFMNCAMSGFGTMAACAAGELCAKWITGDILPSYAAAFSADRYGNATLMQQLRAANKGVL
;
A
#
# COMPACT_ATOMS: atom_id res chain seq x y z
N MET A 1 -26.74 16.22 17.18
CA MET A 1 -26.26 16.36 15.80
C MET A 1 -24.76 16.57 15.88
N PRO A 2 -23.94 15.95 15.06
CA PRO A 2 -22.50 16.23 15.08
C PRO A 2 -22.30 17.73 14.81
N ASP A 3 -21.45 18.36 15.60
CA ASP A 3 -21.15 19.78 15.46
C ASP A 3 -20.23 19.97 14.26
N ASN A 4 -20.82 20.27 13.09
CA ASN A 4 -20.11 20.45 11.83
C ASN A 4 -19.27 21.76 11.79
N ASN A 5 -19.30 22.56 12.86
CA ASN A 5 -18.56 23.82 12.97
C ASN A 5 -17.16 23.63 13.57
N ARG A 6 -16.75 22.40 13.89
CA ARG A 6 -15.44 22.15 14.43
C ARG A 6 -14.35 22.51 13.42
N LYS A 7 -13.35 23.21 13.89
CA LYS A 7 -12.11 23.43 13.16
C LYS A 7 -11.20 22.22 13.27
N VAL A 8 -10.73 21.71 12.14
CA VAL A 8 -9.90 20.50 12.08
C VAL A 8 -8.57 20.81 11.40
N VAL A 9 -7.49 20.44 12.07
CA VAL A 9 -6.13 20.45 11.49
C VAL A 9 -5.68 19.01 11.23
N VAL A 10 -5.38 18.69 9.98
CA VAL A 10 -4.75 17.42 9.58
C VAL A 10 -3.26 17.65 9.35
N ILE A 11 -2.43 16.95 10.11
CA ILE A 11 -0.97 17.02 10.02
C ILE A 11 -0.47 15.90 9.11
N GLY A 12 0.04 16.29 7.95
CA GLY A 12 0.47 15.39 6.88
C GLY A 12 -0.44 15.41 5.66
N ALA A 13 0.10 15.81 4.50
CA ALA A 13 -0.57 15.80 3.21
C ALA A 13 -0.15 14.60 2.33
N GLY A 14 0.16 13.46 2.96
CA GLY A 14 0.20 12.16 2.29
C GLY A 14 -1.20 11.67 1.94
N ILE A 15 -1.31 10.58 1.17
CA ILE A 15 -2.59 10.07 0.68
C ILE A 15 -3.61 9.83 1.79
N VAL A 16 -3.16 9.42 2.99
CA VAL A 16 -4.05 9.10 4.14
C VAL A 16 -4.61 10.37 4.78
N GLY A 17 -3.78 11.41 4.95
CA GLY A 17 -4.21 12.71 5.49
C GLY A 17 -5.14 13.42 4.52
N ILE A 18 -4.83 13.41 3.21
CA ILE A 18 -5.70 13.95 2.16
C ILE A 18 -7.04 13.21 2.14
N ALA A 19 -7.05 11.87 2.24
CA ALA A 19 -8.28 11.09 2.30
C ALA A 19 -9.12 11.42 3.54
N THR A 20 -8.49 11.61 4.71
CA THR A 20 -9.20 12.03 5.94
C THR A 20 -9.90 13.38 5.74
N ALA A 21 -9.16 14.36 5.24
CA ALA A 21 -9.70 15.69 4.93
C ALA A 21 -10.83 15.62 3.89
N TYR A 22 -10.67 14.79 2.86
CA TYR A 22 -11.67 14.58 1.82
C TYR A 22 -12.99 14.05 2.36
N TYR A 23 -12.94 12.98 3.20
CA TYR A 23 -14.17 12.40 3.75
C TYR A 23 -14.81 13.27 4.82
N LEU A 24 -14.04 14.03 5.59
CA LEU A 24 -14.58 15.08 6.48
C LEU A 24 -15.37 16.13 5.68
N ALA A 25 -14.82 16.61 4.57
CA ALA A 25 -15.49 17.60 3.73
C ALA A 25 -16.67 17.01 2.93
N LYS A 26 -16.48 15.84 2.27
CA LYS A 26 -17.49 15.23 1.39
C LYS A 26 -18.69 14.68 2.16
N ASN A 27 -18.44 13.90 3.22
CA ASN A 27 -19.47 13.12 3.89
C ASN A 27 -20.04 13.83 5.11
N HIS A 28 -19.22 14.59 5.83
CA HIS A 28 -19.58 15.17 7.11
C HIS A 28 -19.73 16.70 7.09
N LYS A 29 -19.46 17.34 5.94
CA LYS A 29 -19.61 18.80 5.74
C LYS A 29 -18.78 19.63 6.74
N VAL A 30 -17.62 19.10 7.15
CA VAL A 30 -16.64 19.84 7.93
C VAL A 30 -15.83 20.69 6.96
N TYR A 31 -15.99 22.01 7.01
CA TYR A 31 -15.41 22.94 6.03
C TYR A 31 -14.28 23.81 6.59
N ASP A 32 -14.25 24.04 7.90
CA ASP A 32 -13.10 24.71 8.54
C ASP A 32 -11.96 23.70 8.74
N LEU A 33 -11.27 23.42 7.63
CA LEU A 33 -10.35 22.34 7.49
C LEU A 33 -9.01 22.86 6.96
N VAL A 34 -7.92 22.55 7.68
CA VAL A 34 -6.55 22.89 7.27
C VAL A 34 -5.69 21.63 7.26
N VAL A 35 -5.05 21.35 6.12
CA VAL A 35 -4.05 20.30 5.98
C VAL A 35 -2.67 20.97 5.98
N ILE A 36 -1.79 20.58 6.91
CA ILE A 36 -0.44 21.14 7.05
C ILE A 36 0.59 20.05 6.75
N ASP A 37 1.54 20.33 5.87
CA ASP A 37 2.68 19.45 5.60
C ASP A 37 3.94 20.28 5.43
N LYS A 38 5.08 19.72 5.83
CA LYS A 38 6.40 20.35 5.65
C LYS A 38 6.89 20.34 4.20
N SER A 39 6.22 19.57 3.34
CA SER A 39 6.53 19.42 1.92
C SER A 39 5.27 19.52 1.07
N ASN A 40 5.44 19.47 -0.25
CA ASN A 40 4.29 19.41 -1.16
C ASN A 40 3.42 18.17 -0.88
N PRO A 41 2.10 18.29 -1.09
CA PRO A 41 1.20 17.14 -1.00
C PRO A 41 1.72 15.94 -1.78
N MET A 42 1.57 14.73 -1.24
CA MET A 42 2.10 13.49 -1.82
C MET A 42 3.63 13.45 -1.96
N GLY A 43 4.39 14.32 -1.30
CA GLY A 43 5.82 14.55 -1.56
C GLY A 43 6.79 13.48 -1.02
N LEU A 44 6.33 12.53 -0.17
CA LEU A 44 7.20 11.53 0.46
C LEU A 44 6.77 10.09 0.07
N THR A 45 6.50 9.21 1.04
CA THR A 45 6.16 7.79 0.82
C THR A 45 4.99 7.60 -0.14
N SER A 46 3.98 8.48 -0.10
CA SER A 46 2.83 8.41 -0.99
C SER A 46 3.20 8.58 -2.47
N ALA A 47 4.21 9.41 -2.78
CA ALA A 47 4.74 9.57 -4.14
C ALA A 47 5.48 8.30 -4.63
N GLN A 48 5.95 7.48 -3.71
CA GLN A 48 6.76 6.28 -3.98
C GLN A 48 5.94 4.99 -3.95
N SER A 49 4.63 5.11 -4.09
CA SER A 49 3.71 3.98 -4.02
C SER A 49 3.90 2.98 -5.17
N GLY A 50 3.67 1.70 -4.86
CA GLY A 50 3.44 0.68 -5.89
C GLY A 50 2.12 0.84 -6.62
N GLU A 51 1.16 1.60 -6.03
CA GLU A 51 -0.16 1.94 -6.57
C GLU A 51 -1.08 0.74 -6.81
N ASN A 52 -0.79 -0.38 -6.16
CA ASN A 52 -1.58 -1.59 -6.29
C ASN A 52 -2.67 -1.63 -5.23
N TYR A 53 -3.74 -2.37 -5.52
CA TYR A 53 -4.79 -2.67 -4.58
C TYR A 53 -5.27 -4.12 -4.72
N ARG A 54 -5.73 -4.70 -3.62
CA ARG A 54 -6.41 -6.00 -3.56
C ARG A 54 -7.34 -6.04 -2.35
N ASN A 55 -8.39 -6.85 -2.41
CA ASN A 55 -9.29 -7.03 -1.28
C ASN A 55 -8.89 -8.19 -0.35
N TRP A 56 -8.09 -9.14 -0.81
CA TRP A 56 -7.75 -10.29 0.00
C TRP A 56 -6.78 -10.00 1.13
N TRP A 57 -7.14 -10.45 2.31
CA TRP A 57 -6.35 -10.48 3.53
C TRP A 57 -6.79 -11.65 4.38
N PRO A 58 -5.89 -12.31 5.17
CA PRO A 58 -6.21 -13.50 5.94
C PRO A 58 -7.08 -13.24 7.18
N ARG A 59 -7.48 -12.00 7.44
CA ARG A 59 -8.32 -11.58 8.57
C ARG A 59 -9.55 -10.83 8.08
N PRO A 60 -10.75 -11.15 8.61
CA PRO A 60 -12.00 -10.51 8.19
C PRO A 60 -12.01 -8.99 8.38
N GLU A 61 -11.40 -8.50 9.45
CA GLU A 61 -11.35 -7.06 9.73
C GLU A 61 -10.60 -6.32 8.63
N MET A 62 -9.43 -6.84 8.22
CA MET A 62 -8.63 -6.25 7.16
C MET A 62 -9.28 -6.46 5.78
N PHE A 63 -9.85 -7.64 5.54
CA PHE A 63 -10.58 -7.94 4.31
C PHE A 63 -11.74 -6.95 4.10
N ASN A 64 -12.57 -6.72 5.14
CA ASN A 64 -13.71 -5.80 5.06
C ASN A 64 -13.24 -4.34 4.89
N PHE A 65 -12.19 -3.95 5.59
CA PHE A 65 -11.57 -2.64 5.48
C PHE A 65 -11.04 -2.38 4.06
N MET A 66 -10.33 -3.34 3.46
CA MET A 66 -9.83 -3.22 2.09
C MET A 66 -10.95 -3.27 1.05
N ASN A 67 -11.99 -4.11 1.24
CA ASN A 67 -13.17 -4.08 0.40
C ASN A 67 -13.82 -2.70 0.41
N ARG A 68 -14.02 -2.09 1.60
CA ARG A 68 -14.58 -0.75 1.69
C ARG A 68 -13.71 0.28 0.99
N SER A 69 -12.38 0.17 1.10
CA SER A 69 -11.47 1.08 0.40
C SER A 69 -11.61 0.97 -1.13
N ILE A 70 -11.77 -0.25 -1.64
CA ILE A 70 -11.97 -0.48 -3.08
C ILE A 70 -13.34 0.03 -3.52
N ASP A 71 -14.42 -0.19 -2.74
CA ASP A 71 -15.75 0.38 -3.02
C ASP A 71 -15.66 1.90 -3.22
N LEU A 72 -14.98 2.57 -2.29
CA LEU A 72 -14.80 4.03 -2.33
C LEU A 72 -13.93 4.50 -3.52
N MET A 73 -12.91 3.72 -3.91
CA MET A 73 -12.14 4.01 -5.13
C MET A 73 -12.98 3.80 -6.38
N GLU A 74 -13.82 2.76 -6.42
CA GLU A 74 -14.77 2.51 -7.51
C GLU A 74 -15.80 3.64 -7.62
N GLU A 75 -16.34 4.14 -6.51
CA GLU A 75 -17.21 5.32 -6.47
C GLU A 75 -16.53 6.53 -7.11
N ILE A 76 -15.27 6.83 -6.73
CA ILE A 76 -14.49 7.93 -7.32
C ILE A 76 -14.23 7.69 -8.81
N ALA A 77 -13.92 6.47 -9.22
CA ALA A 77 -13.71 6.13 -10.61
C ALA A 77 -14.98 6.37 -11.45
N VAL A 78 -16.16 5.99 -10.94
CA VAL A 78 -17.45 6.27 -11.60
C VAL A 78 -17.71 7.77 -11.67
N GLU A 79 -17.59 8.49 -10.55
CA GLU A 79 -17.84 9.93 -10.46
C GLU A 79 -16.94 10.75 -11.40
N THR A 80 -15.74 10.26 -11.71
CA THR A 80 -14.71 10.99 -12.47
C THR A 80 -14.39 10.39 -13.84
N GLN A 81 -15.22 9.46 -14.34
CA GLN A 81 -14.99 8.75 -15.60
C GLN A 81 -13.60 8.07 -15.62
N ASN A 82 -13.28 7.41 -14.51
CA ASN A 82 -12.02 6.70 -14.27
C ASN A 82 -10.75 7.57 -14.38
N ARG A 83 -10.81 8.82 -13.97
CA ARG A 83 -9.65 9.71 -13.94
C ARG A 83 -8.49 9.14 -13.10
N ILE A 84 -8.78 8.24 -12.14
CA ILE A 84 -7.76 7.54 -11.35
C ILE A 84 -7.10 6.37 -12.09
N ASN A 85 -7.40 6.17 -13.37
CA ASN A 85 -6.87 5.07 -14.20
C ASN A 85 -6.99 3.68 -13.52
N MET A 86 -8.09 3.45 -12.81
CA MET A 86 -8.32 2.19 -12.11
C MET A 86 -8.36 1.04 -13.11
N THR A 87 -7.55 0.01 -12.85
CA THR A 87 -7.55 -1.24 -13.60
C THR A 87 -8.06 -2.38 -12.73
N ARG A 88 -8.47 -3.49 -13.34
CA ARG A 88 -8.85 -4.72 -12.65
C ARG A 88 -8.04 -5.90 -13.20
N ARG A 89 -6.73 -5.70 -13.41
CA ARG A 89 -5.82 -6.76 -13.86
C ARG A 89 -5.71 -7.91 -12.88
N GLY A 90 -6.06 -7.66 -11.63
CA GLY A 90 -5.94 -8.62 -10.55
C GLY A 90 -4.58 -8.56 -9.85
N TYR A 91 -4.40 -9.52 -8.94
CA TYR A 91 -3.24 -9.65 -8.09
C TYR A 91 -2.87 -11.14 -8.03
N ALA A 92 -1.74 -11.54 -8.60
CA ALA A 92 -1.34 -12.93 -8.70
C ALA A 92 -0.27 -13.29 -7.66
N LEU A 93 -0.56 -14.27 -6.82
CA LEU A 93 0.42 -14.93 -5.95
C LEU A 93 0.88 -16.19 -6.65
N VAL A 94 2.17 -16.29 -6.91
CA VAL A 94 2.77 -17.35 -7.76
C VAL A 94 3.73 -18.19 -6.92
N THR A 95 3.65 -19.51 -7.06
CA THR A 95 4.55 -20.43 -6.36
C THR A 95 4.86 -21.69 -7.18
N ARG A 96 6.00 -22.32 -6.86
CA ARG A 96 6.42 -23.62 -7.42
C ARG A 96 5.91 -24.78 -6.57
N LYS A 97 5.11 -24.51 -5.55
CA LYS A 97 4.47 -25.54 -4.73
C LYS A 97 3.17 -26.02 -5.38
N ASN A 98 2.96 -27.32 -5.42
CA ASN A 98 1.70 -27.93 -5.85
C ASN A 98 0.61 -27.78 -4.78
N ASN A 99 0.97 -27.88 -3.50
CA ASN A 99 0.03 -27.73 -2.41
C ASN A 99 -0.02 -26.26 -1.95
N VAL A 100 -1.20 -25.66 -2.08
CA VAL A 100 -1.52 -24.29 -1.67
C VAL A 100 -2.65 -24.24 -0.63
N ASP A 101 -2.98 -25.37 0.01
CA ASP A 101 -4.09 -25.50 0.95
C ASP A 101 -4.01 -24.47 2.08
N VAL A 102 -2.81 -24.24 2.62
CA VAL A 102 -2.58 -23.24 3.68
C VAL A 102 -3.00 -21.84 3.21
N LEU A 103 -2.62 -21.44 1.99
CA LEU A 103 -2.98 -20.15 1.42
C LEU A 103 -4.49 -20.07 1.12
N VAL A 104 -5.08 -21.16 0.66
CA VAL A 104 -6.53 -21.26 0.42
C VAL A 104 -7.31 -21.15 1.73
N ASP A 105 -6.84 -21.78 2.80
CA ASP A 105 -7.46 -21.68 4.11
C ASP A 105 -7.33 -20.27 4.70
N GLU A 106 -6.23 -19.58 4.47
CA GLU A 106 -6.08 -18.18 4.83
C GLU A 106 -7.02 -17.28 4.05
N LEU A 107 -7.20 -17.52 2.75
CA LEU A 107 -8.21 -16.84 1.92
C LEU A 107 -9.60 -17.01 2.53
N LYS A 108 -10.00 -18.25 2.84
CA LYS A 108 -11.30 -18.57 3.42
C LYS A 108 -11.51 -17.94 4.80
N LYS A 109 -10.47 -17.87 5.63
CA LYS A 109 -10.54 -17.21 6.95
C LYS A 109 -10.80 -15.72 6.83
N GLY A 110 -10.16 -15.03 5.86
CA GLY A 110 -10.40 -13.63 5.59
C GLY A 110 -11.81 -13.36 5.06
N MET A 111 -12.28 -14.24 4.19
CA MET A 111 -13.60 -14.20 3.57
C MET A 111 -14.59 -14.98 4.42
N LYS A 112 -15.38 -14.36 5.29
CA LYS A 112 -16.36 -15.06 6.17
C LYS A 112 -17.43 -15.84 5.40
N ASP A 113 -17.70 -15.49 4.16
CA ASP A 113 -18.64 -16.20 3.28
C ASP A 113 -17.92 -16.65 1.99
N PRO A 114 -17.47 -17.91 1.91
CA PRO A 114 -16.79 -18.44 0.75
C PRO A 114 -17.67 -18.47 -0.52
N GLN A 115 -19.00 -18.55 -0.37
CA GLN A 115 -19.92 -18.59 -1.53
C GLN A 115 -20.07 -17.20 -2.16
N ALA A 116 -20.14 -16.14 -1.36
CA ALA A 116 -20.19 -14.77 -1.86
C ALA A 116 -18.87 -14.33 -2.53
N ASN A 117 -17.75 -14.99 -2.23
CA ASN A 117 -16.43 -14.60 -2.69
C ASN A 117 -15.89 -15.45 -3.86
N ASN A 118 -16.62 -16.43 -4.32
CA ASN A 118 -16.33 -17.21 -5.55
C ASN A 118 -14.85 -17.67 -5.66
N ILE A 119 -14.41 -18.57 -4.77
CA ILE A 119 -13.11 -19.24 -4.96
C ILE A 119 -13.31 -20.34 -6.00
N ARG A 120 -12.64 -20.21 -7.14
CA ARG A 120 -12.71 -21.12 -8.28
C ARG A 120 -11.41 -21.89 -8.43
N PHE A 121 -11.50 -23.20 -8.63
CA PHE A 121 -10.33 -24.07 -8.83
C PHE A 121 -10.27 -24.50 -10.31
N TRP A 122 -9.10 -24.36 -10.90
CA TRP A 122 -8.80 -24.65 -12.31
C TRP A 122 -7.74 -25.74 -12.37
N ASN A 123 -8.18 -26.98 -12.14
CA ASN A 123 -7.33 -28.16 -12.03
C ASN A 123 -7.32 -29.01 -13.30
N GLU A 124 -8.19 -28.73 -14.29
CA GLU A 124 -8.36 -29.47 -15.53
C GLU A 124 -7.91 -28.68 -16.76
N SER A 125 -7.55 -29.41 -17.84
CA SER A 125 -6.97 -28.82 -19.05
C SER A 125 -7.93 -27.96 -19.88
N ASP A 126 -9.22 -28.23 -19.79
CA ASP A 126 -10.24 -27.68 -20.67
C ASP A 126 -11.19 -26.75 -19.91
N SER A 127 -10.63 -25.70 -19.33
CA SER A 127 -11.44 -24.63 -18.74
C SER A 127 -11.51 -23.42 -19.66
N PRO A 128 -12.38 -23.44 -20.71
CA PRO A 128 -12.53 -22.31 -21.64
C PRO A 128 -13.09 -21.06 -20.97
N SER A 129 -13.53 -21.18 -19.72
CA SER A 129 -14.14 -20.11 -18.95
C SER A 129 -13.19 -19.33 -18.03
N TYR A 130 -11.90 -19.70 -17.93
CA TYR A 130 -10.95 -18.84 -17.24
C TYR A 130 -10.71 -17.57 -18.06
N LEU A 131 -11.09 -16.43 -17.50
CA LEU A 131 -10.87 -15.12 -18.11
C LEU A 131 -9.49 -14.59 -17.70
N LYS A 132 -8.65 -14.32 -18.68
CA LYS A 132 -7.39 -13.61 -18.45
C LYS A 132 -7.62 -12.22 -17.85
N SER A 133 -6.60 -11.60 -17.35
CA SER A 133 -6.65 -10.20 -16.90
C SER A 133 -7.10 -9.28 -18.03
N LEU A 134 -8.06 -8.39 -17.73
CA LEU A 134 -8.55 -7.40 -18.65
C LEU A 134 -7.92 -6.05 -18.31
N THR A 135 -7.31 -5.39 -19.28
CA THR A 135 -6.64 -4.10 -19.05
C THR A 135 -7.59 -2.90 -19.12
N ALA A 136 -8.72 -3.03 -19.85
CA ALA A 136 -9.50 -1.88 -20.26
C ALA A 136 -10.84 -1.70 -19.53
N ASP A 137 -11.47 -2.75 -19.01
CA ASP A 137 -12.81 -2.65 -18.41
C ASP A 137 -12.82 -3.14 -16.96
N TRP A 138 -12.42 -2.25 -16.05
CA TRP A 138 -12.41 -2.55 -14.62
C TRP A 138 -13.81 -2.85 -14.05
N ALA A 139 -14.87 -2.26 -14.62
CA ALA A 139 -16.24 -2.39 -14.11
C ALA A 139 -16.86 -3.77 -14.39
N LYS A 140 -16.41 -4.46 -15.45
CA LYS A 140 -16.90 -5.78 -15.86
C LYS A 140 -15.97 -6.94 -15.50
N ALA A 141 -14.84 -6.66 -14.89
CA ALA A 141 -13.90 -7.70 -14.51
C ALA A 141 -14.48 -8.62 -13.43
N PRO A 142 -14.15 -9.92 -13.44
CA PRO A 142 -14.65 -10.86 -12.44
C PRO A 142 -14.25 -10.47 -11.03
N SER A 143 -14.99 -10.95 -10.03
CA SER A 143 -14.64 -10.88 -8.60
C SER A 143 -14.18 -12.26 -8.10
N GLY A 144 -13.81 -12.35 -6.82
CA GLY A 144 -13.38 -13.60 -6.19
C GLY A 144 -11.92 -13.94 -6.46
N VAL A 145 -11.60 -15.23 -6.40
CA VAL A 145 -10.24 -15.75 -6.54
C VAL A 145 -10.22 -16.96 -7.46
N ASP A 146 -9.29 -16.99 -8.39
CA ASP A 146 -9.02 -18.14 -9.26
C ASP A 146 -7.73 -18.82 -8.80
N ILE A 147 -7.79 -20.12 -8.57
CA ILE A 147 -6.65 -20.96 -8.19
C ILE A 147 -6.32 -21.86 -9.36
N LEU A 148 -5.21 -21.55 -10.03
CA LEU A 148 -4.76 -22.27 -11.22
C LEU A 148 -3.66 -23.24 -10.83
N GLN A 149 -3.85 -24.54 -11.12
CA GLN A 149 -2.88 -25.60 -10.85
C GLN A 149 -2.62 -26.51 -12.08
N HIS A 150 -3.39 -26.32 -13.15
CA HIS A 150 -3.17 -27.06 -14.39
C HIS A 150 -2.10 -26.39 -15.25
N GLN A 151 -1.02 -27.13 -15.56
CA GLN A 151 0.18 -26.59 -16.21
C GLN A 151 -0.07 -25.99 -17.60
N SER A 152 -0.91 -26.64 -18.43
CA SER A 152 -1.23 -26.10 -19.76
C SER A 152 -2.04 -24.80 -19.65
N LEU A 153 -2.95 -24.71 -18.69
CA LEU A 153 -3.72 -23.47 -18.46
C LEU A 153 -2.79 -22.35 -17.97
N ILE A 154 -1.89 -22.62 -17.03
CA ILE A 154 -0.92 -21.65 -16.55
C ILE A 154 -0.07 -21.12 -17.71
N LYS A 155 0.45 -22.01 -18.54
CA LYS A 155 1.26 -21.65 -19.71
C LYS A 155 0.52 -20.78 -20.74
N VAL A 156 -0.77 -21.05 -20.94
CA VAL A 156 -1.60 -20.27 -21.89
C VAL A 156 -2.01 -18.93 -21.28
N ALA A 157 -2.36 -18.92 -19.98
CA ALA A 157 -2.82 -17.71 -19.29
C ALA A 157 -1.67 -16.73 -18.98
N PHE A 158 -0.49 -17.26 -18.62
CA PHE A 158 0.70 -16.51 -18.19
C PHE A 158 1.96 -16.95 -18.95
N PRO A 159 2.02 -16.71 -20.27
CA PRO A 159 3.09 -17.22 -21.10
C PRO A 159 4.48 -16.63 -20.81
N SER A 160 4.54 -15.50 -20.09
CA SER A 160 5.80 -14.87 -19.65
C SER A 160 6.41 -15.52 -18.42
N TYR A 161 5.63 -16.35 -17.68
CA TYR A 161 6.15 -16.98 -16.48
C TYR A 161 7.03 -18.20 -16.82
N GLN A 162 7.99 -18.46 -15.93
CA GLN A 162 8.85 -19.63 -16.01
C GLN A 162 8.01 -20.92 -15.91
N THR A 163 8.45 -21.96 -16.62
CA THR A 163 7.72 -23.24 -16.75
C THR A 163 7.67 -24.08 -15.48
N ASP A 164 8.45 -23.73 -14.45
CA ASP A 164 8.47 -24.38 -13.14
C ASP A 164 7.37 -23.91 -12.20
N VAL A 165 6.61 -22.87 -12.54
CA VAL A 165 5.42 -22.43 -11.79
C VAL A 165 4.39 -23.55 -11.70
N ARG A 166 3.91 -23.84 -10.48
CA ARG A 166 2.95 -24.92 -10.20
C ARG A 166 1.57 -24.44 -9.81
N SER A 167 1.49 -23.32 -9.11
CA SER A 167 0.22 -22.77 -8.65
C SER A 167 0.21 -21.25 -8.78
N ILE A 168 -0.94 -20.71 -9.17
CA ILE A 168 -1.21 -19.28 -9.20
C ILE A 168 -2.53 -19.03 -8.47
N ILE A 169 -2.51 -18.12 -7.51
CA ILE A 169 -3.71 -17.62 -6.83
C ILE A 169 -3.96 -16.22 -7.38
N HIS A 170 -4.96 -16.10 -8.27
CA HIS A 170 -5.32 -14.85 -8.93
C HIS A 170 -6.50 -14.19 -8.22
N ILE A 171 -6.21 -13.19 -7.39
CA ILE A 171 -7.19 -12.37 -6.68
C ILE A 171 -7.77 -11.39 -7.70
N ARG A 172 -9.05 -11.55 -8.03
CA ARG A 172 -9.69 -10.82 -9.13
C ARG A 172 -10.07 -9.39 -8.73
N ARG A 173 -10.46 -9.17 -7.48
CA ARG A 173 -10.74 -7.82 -6.98
C ARG A 173 -9.44 -7.16 -6.53
N GLY A 174 -8.61 -6.86 -7.51
CA GLY A 174 -7.29 -6.26 -7.39
C GLY A 174 -6.87 -5.62 -8.70
N GLY A 175 -5.85 -4.80 -8.63
CA GLY A 175 -5.30 -4.07 -9.78
C GLY A 175 -4.40 -2.94 -9.36
N ASP A 176 -4.40 -1.89 -10.16
CA ASP A 176 -3.64 -0.67 -9.88
C ASP A 176 -4.47 0.59 -10.16
N ILE A 177 -4.06 1.70 -9.58
CA ILE A 177 -4.62 3.03 -9.76
C ILE A 177 -3.49 4.04 -9.95
N ASP A 178 -3.82 5.23 -10.40
CA ASP A 178 -2.95 6.41 -10.32
C ASP A 178 -3.21 7.14 -8.98
N SER A 179 -2.30 6.96 -8.03
CA SER A 179 -2.43 7.53 -6.69
C SER A 179 -2.29 9.06 -6.68
N GLN A 180 -1.58 9.63 -7.65
CA GLN A 180 -1.46 11.07 -7.81
C GLN A 180 -2.79 11.66 -8.29
N GLN A 181 -3.46 11.02 -9.27
CA GLN A 181 -4.80 11.45 -9.70
C GLN A 181 -5.84 11.27 -8.60
N LEU A 182 -5.78 10.18 -7.83
CA LEU A 182 -6.67 9.99 -6.68
C LEU A 182 -6.52 11.14 -5.68
N SER A 183 -5.29 11.47 -5.30
CA SER A 183 -5.04 12.56 -4.37
C SER A 183 -5.45 13.92 -4.94
N GLN A 184 -5.20 14.15 -6.23
CA GLN A 184 -5.58 15.40 -6.90
C GLN A 184 -7.10 15.62 -6.87
N ILE A 185 -7.90 14.61 -7.19
CA ILE A 185 -9.37 14.65 -7.11
C ILE A 185 -9.82 14.99 -5.69
N MET A 186 -9.23 14.33 -4.68
CA MET A 186 -9.56 14.60 -3.29
C MET A 186 -9.21 16.04 -2.88
N MET A 187 -8.03 16.54 -3.27
CA MET A 187 -7.60 17.91 -2.99
C MET A 187 -8.50 18.97 -3.68
N GLU A 188 -8.91 18.72 -4.91
CA GLU A 188 -9.88 19.57 -5.64
C GLU A 188 -11.19 19.68 -4.85
N LYS A 189 -11.69 18.55 -4.34
CA LYS A 189 -12.92 18.56 -3.53
C LYS A 189 -12.75 19.29 -2.20
N ILE A 190 -11.64 19.06 -1.48
CA ILE A 190 -11.32 19.74 -0.23
C ILE A 190 -11.32 21.25 -0.46
N LYS A 191 -10.61 21.74 -1.49
CA LYS A 191 -10.55 23.17 -1.84
C LYS A 191 -11.92 23.73 -2.24
N ALA A 192 -12.71 23.00 -3.00
CA ALA A 192 -14.06 23.39 -3.38
C ALA A 192 -15.00 23.54 -2.19
N CYS A 193 -14.73 22.83 -1.08
CA CYS A 193 -15.44 22.95 0.17
C CYS A 193 -14.87 24.00 1.14
N GLY A 194 -13.84 24.77 0.73
CA GLY A 194 -13.21 25.81 1.56
C GLY A 194 -11.99 25.38 2.37
N GLY A 195 -11.62 24.08 2.34
CA GLY A 195 -10.43 23.57 3.01
C GLY A 195 -9.13 24.13 2.44
N LYS A 196 -8.12 24.26 3.29
CA LYS A 196 -6.84 24.91 2.97
C LYS A 196 -5.68 23.93 3.10
N PHE A 197 -4.67 24.10 2.24
CA PHE A 197 -3.37 23.43 2.35
C PHE A 197 -2.32 24.47 2.72
N VAL A 198 -1.54 24.18 3.75
CA VAL A 198 -0.49 25.04 4.27
C VAL A 198 0.83 24.29 4.25
N LEU A 199 1.84 24.91 3.64
CA LEU A 199 3.21 24.41 3.69
C LEU A 199 3.83 24.86 5.02
N GLY A 200 4.18 23.91 5.90
CA GLY A 200 4.76 24.24 7.18
C GLY A 200 5.16 23.00 7.98
N GLU A 201 6.25 23.11 8.71
CA GLU A 201 6.73 22.05 9.62
C GLU A 201 6.16 22.27 11.01
N ILE A 202 5.46 21.27 11.55
CA ILE A 202 4.92 21.30 12.91
C ILE A 202 6.09 21.24 13.92
N VAL A 203 6.11 22.21 14.83
CA VAL A 203 7.15 22.34 15.86
C VAL A 203 6.59 22.29 17.28
N GLY A 204 5.29 22.52 17.46
CA GLY A 204 4.64 22.45 18.76
C GLY A 204 3.13 22.18 18.65
N ILE A 205 2.58 21.49 19.62
CA ILE A 205 1.13 21.32 19.80
C ILE A 205 0.86 21.45 21.29
N GLN A 206 0.00 22.40 21.65
CA GLN A 206 -0.37 22.66 23.02
C GLN A 206 -1.87 22.42 23.19
N GLU A 207 -2.26 21.62 24.19
CA GLU A 207 -3.65 21.43 24.57
C GLU A 207 -4.12 22.64 25.40
N LYS A 208 -5.24 23.24 25.00
CA LYS A 208 -5.92 24.38 25.63
C LYS A 208 -7.41 24.09 25.73
N SER A 209 -8.27 25.03 25.38
CA SER A 209 -9.71 24.78 25.11
C SER A 209 -9.91 24.14 23.71
N GLY A 210 -9.14 23.14 23.36
CA GLY A 210 -8.85 22.57 22.06
C GLY A 210 -7.33 22.51 21.92
N PHE A 211 -6.80 22.79 20.74
CA PHE A 211 -5.35 22.75 20.49
C PHE A 211 -4.85 24.05 19.85
N GLU A 212 -3.62 24.42 20.18
CA GLU A 212 -2.83 25.41 19.46
C GLU A 212 -1.69 24.70 18.77
N VAL A 213 -1.68 24.71 17.44
CA VAL A 213 -0.67 24.10 16.60
C VAL A 213 0.32 25.16 16.15
N GLU A 214 1.61 24.97 16.49
CA GLU A 214 2.71 25.83 16.06
C GLU A 214 3.45 25.18 14.90
N TYR A 215 3.71 25.97 13.85
CA TYR A 215 4.43 25.48 12.67
C TYR A 215 5.32 26.55 12.06
N HIS A 216 6.46 26.10 11.52
CA HIS A 216 7.36 26.95 10.73
C HIS A 216 6.76 27.16 9.33
N HIS A 217 6.64 28.45 8.96
CA HIS A 217 6.19 28.89 7.64
C HIS A 217 6.97 30.15 7.25
N ASP A 218 7.59 30.17 6.09
CA ASP A 218 8.34 31.31 5.53
C ASP A 218 9.31 31.96 6.54
N GLY A 219 10.07 31.13 7.26
CA GLY A 219 11.09 31.57 8.21
C GLY A 219 10.55 32.09 9.54
N SER A 220 9.25 32.03 9.78
CA SER A 220 8.60 32.44 11.02
C SER A 220 7.78 31.31 11.65
N ILE A 221 7.46 31.45 12.95
CA ILE A 221 6.52 30.54 13.63
C ILE A 221 5.13 31.12 13.53
N SER A 222 4.24 30.37 12.93
CA SER A 222 2.81 30.65 12.86
C SER A 222 2.05 29.77 13.86
N ARG A 223 0.89 30.25 14.35
CA ARG A 223 0.01 29.54 15.29
C ARG A 223 -1.38 29.42 14.75
N LEU A 224 -1.99 28.27 14.99
CA LEU A 224 -3.35 27.98 14.55
C LEU A 224 -4.11 27.29 15.68
N ALA A 225 -5.17 27.95 16.16
CA ALA A 225 -6.10 27.34 17.12
C ALA A 225 -7.07 26.41 16.37
N THR A 226 -7.37 25.25 16.96
CA THR A 226 -8.23 24.21 16.37
C THR A 226 -8.91 23.39 17.45
N ASP A 227 -10.09 22.83 17.15
CA ASP A 227 -10.82 21.92 18.04
C ASP A 227 -10.32 20.49 17.92
N VAL A 228 -9.80 20.13 16.74
CA VAL A 228 -9.39 18.75 16.41
C VAL A 228 -8.05 18.75 15.72
N VAL A 229 -7.16 17.83 16.16
CA VAL A 229 -5.89 17.53 15.49
C VAL A 229 -5.88 16.08 15.01
N VAL A 230 -5.48 15.87 13.77
CA VAL A 230 -5.31 14.53 13.17
C VAL A 230 -3.84 14.31 12.82
N ASN A 231 -3.22 13.34 13.46
CA ASN A 231 -1.85 12.91 13.14
C ASN A 231 -1.88 11.92 11.96
N ALA A 232 -1.59 12.41 10.77
CA ALA A 232 -1.44 11.64 9.53
C ALA A 232 -0.03 11.80 8.93
N ALA A 233 0.97 12.03 9.79
CA ALA A 233 2.32 12.45 9.41
C ALA A 233 3.22 11.30 8.89
N GLY A 234 2.64 10.13 8.57
CA GLY A 234 3.38 9.00 7.99
C GLY A 234 4.58 8.59 8.84
N PRO A 235 5.82 8.60 8.30
CA PRO A 235 7.00 8.19 9.06
C PRO A 235 7.34 9.11 10.24
N PHE A 236 6.77 10.30 10.29
CA PHE A 236 6.93 11.26 11.40
C PHE A 236 5.79 11.20 12.41
N ALA A 237 4.86 10.24 12.30
CA ALA A 237 3.70 10.15 13.19
C ALA A 237 4.10 10.00 14.67
N GLY A 238 5.19 9.27 14.97
CA GLY A 238 5.75 9.19 16.32
C GLY A 238 6.23 10.54 16.86
N LYS A 239 6.91 11.35 16.01
CA LYS A 239 7.35 12.71 16.37
C LYS A 239 6.16 13.61 16.74
N ILE A 240 5.10 13.56 15.90
CA ILE A 240 3.89 14.36 16.14
C ILE A 240 3.15 13.91 17.42
N ALA A 241 3.03 12.61 17.64
CA ALA A 241 2.42 12.07 18.86
C ALA A 241 3.18 12.49 20.13
N ASN A 242 4.50 12.48 20.09
CA ASN A 242 5.35 12.94 21.21
C ASN A 242 5.15 14.42 21.55
N LEU A 243 4.88 15.29 20.56
CA LEU A 243 4.51 16.70 20.80
C LEU A 243 3.20 16.85 21.58
N MET A 244 2.37 15.81 21.60
CA MET A 244 1.11 15.74 22.33
C MET A 244 1.20 14.86 23.59
N GLY A 245 2.43 14.43 23.98
CA GLY A 245 2.65 13.59 25.15
C GLY A 245 2.21 12.13 24.97
N PHE A 246 1.97 11.68 23.73
CA PHE A 246 1.55 10.32 23.40
C PHE A 246 2.67 9.53 22.73
N ASP A 247 3.04 8.38 23.30
CA ASP A 247 4.12 7.53 22.77
C ASP A 247 3.58 6.47 21.82
N LEU A 248 3.75 6.68 20.53
CA LEU A 248 3.42 5.71 19.49
C LEU A 248 4.62 4.80 19.21
N LYS A 249 4.49 3.51 19.49
CA LYS A 249 5.51 2.50 19.14
C LYS A 249 5.45 2.16 17.67
N LEU A 250 6.19 2.90 16.85
CA LEU A 250 6.25 2.73 15.40
C LEU A 250 7.66 2.39 14.94
N LYS A 251 7.74 1.60 13.86
CA LYS A 251 8.98 1.31 13.14
C LYS A 251 8.87 1.86 11.73
N ASN A 252 9.94 2.46 11.25
CA ASN A 252 10.07 2.90 9.86
C ASN A 252 11.12 2.04 9.17
N ILE A 253 10.72 1.35 8.10
CA ILE A 253 11.61 0.52 7.28
C ILE A 253 11.58 1.03 5.86
N TYR A 254 12.75 1.39 5.32
CA TYR A 254 12.84 1.88 3.95
C TYR A 254 12.81 0.72 2.97
N GLN A 255 11.89 0.79 1.99
CA GLN A 255 11.74 -0.22 0.94
C GLN A 255 11.92 0.41 -0.43
N GLN A 256 12.69 -0.25 -1.28
CA GLN A 256 13.10 0.26 -2.57
C GLN A 256 12.35 -0.40 -3.73
N LYS A 257 12.30 0.30 -4.84
CA LYS A 257 11.70 -0.13 -6.11
C LYS A 257 12.48 0.47 -7.26
N ILE A 258 12.38 -0.18 -8.41
CA ILE A 258 12.77 0.42 -9.69
C ILE A 258 11.57 0.45 -10.64
N ALA A 259 11.56 1.44 -11.51
CA ALA A 259 10.70 1.44 -12.68
C ALA A 259 11.51 1.86 -13.90
N PHE A 260 11.24 1.24 -15.04
CA PHE A 260 11.93 1.55 -16.27
C PHE A 260 11.09 1.26 -17.51
N ASP A 261 11.56 1.80 -18.64
CA ASP A 261 10.93 1.64 -19.95
C ASP A 261 11.26 0.24 -20.50
N ASP A 262 10.30 -0.67 -20.53
CA ASP A 262 10.44 -2.06 -21.00
C ASP A 262 10.44 -2.13 -22.53
N VAL A 263 11.51 -1.62 -23.14
CA VAL A 263 11.67 -1.55 -24.59
C VAL A 263 11.69 -2.93 -25.28
N ASN A 264 12.04 -3.97 -24.53
CA ASN A 264 12.07 -5.36 -25.01
C ASN A 264 10.75 -6.11 -24.80
N GLN A 265 9.74 -5.45 -24.22
CA GLN A 265 8.42 -6.05 -23.91
C GLN A 265 8.55 -7.35 -23.08
N ALA A 266 9.46 -7.36 -22.12
CA ALA A 266 9.72 -8.51 -21.25
C ALA A 266 8.49 -8.86 -20.38
N ILE A 267 7.66 -7.85 -20.05
CA ILE A 267 6.48 -8.00 -19.22
C ILE A 267 5.23 -7.66 -20.04
N PRO A 268 4.30 -8.62 -20.23
CA PRO A 268 3.03 -8.39 -20.91
C PRO A 268 2.21 -7.28 -20.25
N ARG A 269 1.51 -6.47 -21.04
CA ARG A 269 0.72 -5.33 -20.53
C ARG A 269 -0.55 -5.74 -19.79
N ASP A 270 -1.03 -6.96 -20.01
CA ASP A 270 -2.18 -7.57 -19.32
C ASP A 270 -1.78 -8.36 -18.06
N LEU A 271 -0.47 -8.39 -17.71
CA LEU A 271 -0.01 -9.09 -16.53
C LEU A 271 -0.62 -8.44 -15.27
N PRO A 272 -1.21 -9.23 -14.33
CA PRO A 272 -1.61 -8.71 -13.02
C PRO A 272 -0.39 -8.26 -12.21
N PHE A 273 -0.62 -7.51 -11.14
CA PHE A 273 0.43 -7.35 -10.15
C PHE A 273 0.81 -8.73 -9.60
N THR A 274 2.05 -9.11 -9.81
CA THR A 274 2.53 -10.46 -9.51
C THR A 274 3.49 -10.46 -8.33
N ILE A 275 3.28 -11.37 -7.38
CA ILE A 275 4.24 -11.69 -6.31
C ILE A 275 4.72 -13.13 -6.48
N ASP A 276 6.03 -13.33 -6.59
CA ASP A 276 6.68 -14.65 -6.43
C ASP A 276 6.82 -14.95 -4.93
N LEU A 277 6.10 -15.96 -4.46
CA LEU A 277 6.03 -16.29 -3.03
C LEU A 277 7.27 -17.03 -2.52
N ASP A 278 8.03 -17.65 -3.42
CA ASP A 278 9.09 -18.56 -3.03
C ASP A 278 10.39 -17.80 -2.78
N GLY A 279 11.11 -18.19 -1.74
CA GLY A 279 12.49 -17.78 -1.53
C GLY A 279 13.38 -18.24 -2.69
N GLN A 280 14.45 -17.53 -2.95
CA GLN A 280 15.33 -17.80 -4.09
C GLN A 280 16.77 -17.35 -3.84
N THR A 281 17.71 -18.04 -4.46
CA THR A 281 19.08 -17.54 -4.71
C THR A 281 19.08 -16.71 -5.99
N ILE A 282 19.81 -15.60 -5.98
CA ILE A 282 19.93 -14.74 -7.15
C ILE A 282 20.90 -15.42 -8.16
N ASP A 283 20.56 -15.31 -9.44
CA ASP A 283 21.31 -15.88 -10.55
C ASP A 283 22.56 -15.04 -10.87
N TRP A 284 23.58 -15.13 -9.97
CA TRP A 284 24.91 -14.54 -10.18
C TRP A 284 25.78 -15.46 -11.02
N THR A 285 26.71 -14.90 -11.82
CA THR A 285 27.80 -15.72 -12.39
C THR A 285 28.74 -16.23 -11.29
N ALA A 286 29.56 -17.19 -11.58
CA ALA A 286 30.51 -17.73 -10.61
C ALA A 286 31.46 -16.65 -10.09
N GLU A 287 31.95 -15.78 -10.99
CA GLU A 287 32.86 -14.68 -10.69
C GLU A 287 32.15 -13.60 -9.84
N GLU A 288 30.91 -13.21 -10.20
CA GLU A 288 30.11 -12.26 -9.41
C GLU A 288 29.86 -12.79 -7.99
N ALA A 289 29.49 -14.06 -7.87
CA ALA A 289 29.23 -14.69 -6.57
C ALA A 289 30.51 -14.76 -5.70
N GLU A 290 31.68 -14.99 -6.30
CA GLU A 290 32.95 -14.98 -5.57
C GLU A 290 33.29 -13.58 -5.07
N LEU A 291 33.14 -12.56 -5.90
CA LEU A 291 33.34 -11.17 -5.49
C LEU A 291 32.38 -10.75 -4.36
N LEU A 292 31.10 -11.10 -4.49
CA LEU A 292 30.11 -10.77 -3.44
C LEU A 292 30.43 -11.47 -2.11
N ARG A 293 30.90 -12.73 -2.13
CA ARG A 293 31.29 -13.45 -0.91
C ARG A 293 32.54 -12.86 -0.24
N ALA A 294 33.42 -12.26 -1.03
CA ALA A 294 34.64 -11.61 -0.50
C ALA A 294 34.33 -10.30 0.26
N GLU A 295 33.18 -9.68 -0.03
CA GLU A 295 32.75 -8.44 0.61
C GLU A 295 31.78 -8.73 1.77
N ALA A 296 32.22 -8.44 3.02
CA ALA A 296 31.45 -8.76 4.22
C ALA A 296 30.03 -8.21 4.23
N ASP A 297 29.82 -7.00 3.69
CA ASP A 297 28.53 -6.33 3.65
C ASP A 297 27.62 -6.80 2.51
N LEU A 298 28.15 -7.60 1.54
CA LEU A 298 27.43 -8.04 0.35
C LEU A 298 27.27 -9.57 0.27
N SER A 299 27.99 -10.33 1.08
CA SER A 299 28.00 -11.81 1.07
C SER A 299 26.60 -12.42 1.19
N TRP A 300 25.70 -11.76 1.93
CA TRP A 300 24.29 -12.17 2.08
C TRP A 300 23.52 -12.22 0.75
N LEU A 301 23.95 -11.49 -0.28
CA LEU A 301 23.33 -11.52 -1.62
C LEU A 301 23.55 -12.86 -2.34
N THR A 302 24.44 -13.71 -1.84
CA THR A 302 24.67 -15.08 -2.35
C THR A 302 23.85 -16.14 -1.60
N GLU A 303 23.16 -15.75 -0.53
CA GLU A 303 22.30 -16.62 0.28
C GLU A 303 20.88 -16.69 -0.30
N VAL A 304 20.01 -17.48 0.36
CA VAL A 304 18.59 -17.55 -0.02
C VAL A 304 17.87 -16.28 0.39
N MET A 305 17.46 -15.52 -0.61
CA MET A 305 16.63 -14.32 -0.43
C MET A 305 15.18 -14.68 -0.10
N PRO A 306 14.45 -13.86 0.67
CA PRO A 306 13.04 -14.11 0.98
C PRO A 306 12.18 -14.07 -0.29
N GLY A 307 10.99 -14.67 -0.23
CA GLY A 307 9.97 -14.48 -1.26
C GLY A 307 9.41 -13.05 -1.28
N ALA A 308 8.27 -12.89 -1.96
CA ALA A 308 7.54 -11.64 -2.09
C ALA A 308 8.15 -10.58 -3.03
N ILE A 309 9.07 -10.97 -3.90
CA ILE A 309 9.46 -10.11 -5.03
C ILE A 309 8.27 -9.90 -5.94
N HIS A 310 8.09 -8.67 -6.42
CA HIS A 310 6.92 -8.31 -7.20
C HIS A 310 7.24 -7.51 -8.46
N CYS A 311 6.36 -7.71 -9.44
CA CYS A 311 6.46 -7.09 -10.76
C CYS A 311 5.06 -6.71 -11.27
N ARG A 312 4.97 -5.61 -12.02
CA ARG A 312 3.79 -5.27 -12.82
C ARG A 312 4.13 -4.37 -14.01
N PRO A 313 3.31 -4.39 -15.06
CA PRO A 313 3.30 -3.30 -16.03
C PRO A 313 2.80 -2.02 -15.36
N ASP A 314 3.34 -0.86 -15.77
CA ASP A 314 2.98 0.44 -15.23
C ASP A 314 2.34 1.33 -16.30
N GLY A 315 1.34 2.13 -15.88
CA GLY A 315 0.56 2.98 -16.76
C GLY A 315 -0.46 2.23 -17.63
N GLY A 316 -1.10 2.96 -18.53
CA GLY A 316 -2.16 2.40 -19.41
C GLY A 316 -1.64 1.43 -20.47
N PRO A 317 -2.54 0.89 -21.33
CA PRO A 317 -2.21 -0.16 -22.31
C PRO A 317 -1.15 0.27 -23.34
N ASN A 318 -1.04 1.56 -23.62
CA ASN A 318 -0.08 2.11 -24.57
C ASN A 318 1.24 2.57 -23.91
N ARG A 319 1.41 2.35 -22.61
CA ARG A 319 2.66 2.63 -21.89
C ARG A 319 3.56 1.42 -21.92
N THR A 320 4.87 1.66 -21.76
CA THR A 320 5.91 0.63 -21.82
C THR A 320 6.58 0.38 -20.48
N TRP A 321 6.33 1.23 -19.49
CA TRP A 321 6.98 1.13 -18.19
C TRP A 321 6.56 -0.10 -17.39
N ILE A 322 7.50 -0.64 -16.62
CA ILE A 322 7.28 -1.68 -15.61
C ILE A 322 7.82 -1.22 -14.26
N LYS A 323 7.26 -1.79 -13.19
CA LYS A 323 7.73 -1.59 -11.81
C LYS A 323 8.17 -2.94 -11.25
N LEU A 324 9.35 -2.96 -10.62
CA LEU A 324 9.88 -4.07 -9.84
C LEU A 324 10.13 -3.61 -8.41
N GLY A 325 9.81 -4.46 -7.43
CA GLY A 325 10.10 -4.18 -6.05
C GLY A 325 10.33 -5.45 -5.24
N TRP A 326 11.09 -5.31 -4.16
CA TRP A 326 11.40 -6.41 -3.25
C TRP A 326 11.61 -5.85 -1.84
N ALA A 327 10.67 -6.12 -0.95
CA ALA A 327 10.70 -5.59 0.41
C ALA A 327 11.51 -6.50 1.35
N TYR A 328 12.77 -6.77 1.01
CA TYR A 328 13.65 -7.62 1.81
C TYR A 328 14.38 -6.89 2.94
N ASN A 329 14.39 -5.56 2.94
CA ASN A 329 14.99 -4.81 4.04
C ASN A 329 14.16 -4.99 5.31
N GLN A 330 14.84 -5.31 6.41
CA GLN A 330 14.23 -5.50 7.73
C GLN A 330 14.81 -4.54 8.78
N ARG A 331 15.71 -3.63 8.38
CA ARG A 331 16.40 -2.71 9.30
C ARG A 331 15.55 -1.47 9.52
N PRO A 332 15.10 -1.21 10.77
CA PRO A 332 14.41 0.02 11.10
C PRO A 332 15.39 1.22 11.02
N ASP A 333 14.85 2.36 10.60
CA ASP A 333 15.55 3.65 10.68
C ASP A 333 14.58 4.68 11.27
N GLU A 334 14.90 5.15 12.46
CA GLU A 334 14.06 6.12 13.19
C GLU A 334 14.23 7.54 12.66
N SER A 335 15.37 7.84 12.01
CA SER A 335 15.68 9.20 11.56
C SER A 335 14.80 9.66 10.42
N CYS A 336 14.43 8.74 9.52
CA CYS A 336 13.72 9.02 8.25
C CYS A 336 14.34 10.16 7.43
N ASN A 337 15.63 10.46 7.69
CA ASN A 337 16.36 11.56 7.06
C ASN A 337 17.50 11.02 6.22
N GLY A 338 17.55 11.48 4.96
CA GLY A 338 18.73 11.32 4.11
C GLY A 338 19.06 9.89 3.71
N TYR A 339 18.07 8.97 3.70
CA TYR A 339 18.29 7.63 3.21
C TYR A 339 18.71 7.66 1.74
N LYS A 340 19.79 6.97 1.42
CA LYS A 340 20.23 6.77 0.05
C LYS A 340 19.72 5.42 -0.44
N ASN A 341 19.27 5.40 -1.69
CA ASN A 341 19.00 4.14 -2.37
C ASN A 341 20.29 3.31 -2.44
N ASP A 342 20.13 2.02 -2.26
CA ASP A 342 21.21 1.06 -2.38
C ASP A 342 21.57 0.86 -3.86
N ASP A 343 22.80 1.15 -4.23
CA ASP A 343 23.27 1.10 -5.61
C ASP A 343 23.19 -0.32 -6.22
N PHE A 344 23.20 -1.36 -5.40
CA PHE A 344 23.03 -2.76 -5.84
C PHE A 344 21.57 -3.17 -6.06
N PHE A 345 20.63 -2.48 -5.43
CA PHE A 345 19.22 -2.86 -5.46
C PHE A 345 18.66 -3.04 -6.88
N PRO A 346 18.96 -2.18 -7.87
CA PRO A 346 18.44 -2.35 -9.23
C PRO A 346 18.80 -3.70 -9.87
N GLU A 347 20.03 -4.13 -9.73
CA GLU A 347 20.48 -5.43 -10.28
C GLU A 347 19.91 -6.60 -9.47
N VAL A 348 19.87 -6.49 -8.15
CA VAL A 348 19.31 -7.50 -7.24
C VAL A 348 17.83 -7.76 -7.55
N VAL A 349 17.00 -6.70 -7.63
CA VAL A 349 15.58 -6.86 -7.90
C VAL A 349 15.30 -7.31 -9.33
N LEU A 350 16.11 -6.89 -10.30
CA LEU A 350 15.99 -7.32 -11.69
C LEU A 350 16.24 -8.83 -11.82
N ARG A 351 17.35 -9.32 -11.26
CA ARG A 351 17.70 -10.74 -11.30
C ARG A 351 16.70 -11.61 -10.54
N GLY A 352 16.26 -11.14 -9.37
CA GLY A 352 15.21 -11.82 -8.62
C GLY A 352 13.89 -11.92 -9.40
N ALA A 353 13.45 -10.86 -10.06
CA ALA A 353 12.23 -10.86 -10.88
C ALA A 353 12.36 -11.71 -12.16
N ALA A 354 13.57 -11.81 -12.71
CA ALA A 354 13.86 -12.61 -13.89
C ALA A 354 13.71 -14.13 -13.66
N ARG A 355 13.76 -14.58 -12.40
CA ARG A 355 13.45 -15.98 -12.07
C ARG A 355 12.03 -16.36 -12.48
N LEU A 356 11.07 -15.46 -12.29
CA LEU A 356 9.68 -15.70 -12.69
C LEU A 356 9.42 -15.28 -14.14
N ASN A 357 10.00 -14.17 -14.57
CA ASN A 357 9.83 -13.60 -15.92
C ASN A 357 11.18 -13.59 -16.66
N PRO A 358 11.61 -14.70 -17.28
CA PRO A 358 12.97 -14.88 -17.80
C PRO A 358 13.36 -13.88 -18.89
N ASN A 359 12.41 -13.25 -19.58
CA ASN A 359 12.70 -12.20 -20.57
C ASN A 359 13.34 -10.95 -19.94
N LEU A 360 13.23 -10.75 -18.62
CA LEU A 360 13.94 -9.68 -17.90
C LEU A 360 15.47 -9.87 -17.93
N LYS A 361 15.98 -11.06 -18.21
CA LYS A 361 17.44 -11.31 -18.38
C LYS A 361 18.07 -10.46 -19.47
N HIS A 362 17.29 -9.98 -20.46
CA HIS A 362 17.78 -9.06 -21.48
C HIS A 362 18.29 -7.71 -20.94
N TYR A 363 17.96 -7.39 -19.70
CA TYR A 363 18.37 -6.16 -19.03
C TYR A 363 19.51 -6.32 -18.02
N TYR A 364 20.06 -7.53 -17.84
CA TYR A 364 21.18 -7.77 -16.93
C TYR A 364 22.39 -6.91 -17.32
N GLY A 365 22.93 -6.17 -16.34
CA GLY A 365 24.06 -5.27 -16.53
C GLY A 365 23.76 -4.06 -17.42
N SER A 366 22.56 -3.91 -17.99
CA SER A 366 22.23 -2.84 -18.94
C SER A 366 20.76 -2.42 -18.85
N LEU A 367 20.37 -1.87 -17.71
CA LEU A 367 19.05 -1.25 -17.56
C LEU A 367 18.86 -0.05 -18.50
N PRO A 368 17.67 0.16 -19.07
CA PRO A 368 17.37 1.30 -19.93
C PRO A 368 17.74 2.66 -19.30
N ALA A 369 18.15 3.61 -20.14
CA ALA A 369 18.46 4.97 -19.67
C ALA A 369 17.23 5.66 -19.03
N ARG A 370 16.03 5.39 -19.57
CA ARG A 370 14.75 5.86 -18.98
C ARG A 370 14.35 4.94 -17.82
N ARG A 371 14.90 5.23 -16.66
CA ARG A 371 14.61 4.49 -15.42
C ARG A 371 14.58 5.41 -14.23
N VAL A 372 13.92 4.97 -13.16
CA VAL A 372 13.94 5.60 -11.84
C VAL A 372 14.20 4.54 -10.78
N HIS A 373 15.04 4.86 -9.80
CA HIS A 373 15.28 4.09 -8.59
C HIS A 373 14.82 4.93 -7.41
N TYR A 374 13.86 4.43 -6.66
CA TYR A 374 13.18 5.16 -5.61
C TYR A 374 12.78 4.23 -4.46
N GLY A 375 12.39 4.84 -3.35
CA GLY A 375 11.91 4.06 -2.20
C GLY A 375 11.07 4.91 -1.28
N GLY A 376 10.44 4.24 -0.32
CA GLY A 376 9.58 4.89 0.66
C GLY A 376 9.59 4.15 1.99
N TRP A 377 9.17 4.87 3.02
CA TRP A 377 9.11 4.37 4.39
C TRP A 377 7.86 3.55 4.64
N TYR A 378 8.04 2.30 5.03
CA TYR A 378 6.96 1.48 5.58
C TYR A 378 6.89 1.75 7.08
N THR A 379 5.95 2.60 7.47
CA THR A 379 5.66 2.90 8.87
C THR A 379 4.68 1.88 9.41
N MET A 380 5.06 1.14 10.43
CA MET A 380 4.27 0.03 10.95
C MET A 380 4.34 -0.10 12.47
N THR A 381 3.30 -0.70 13.03
CA THR A 381 3.29 -1.24 14.39
C THR A 381 3.98 -2.61 14.42
N ASP A 382 4.26 -3.17 15.60
CA ASP A 382 4.85 -4.50 15.74
C ASP A 382 3.99 -5.61 15.14
N GLU A 383 2.68 -5.50 15.32
CA GLU A 383 1.69 -6.42 14.75
C GLU A 383 1.40 -6.16 13.27
N ASN A 384 1.95 -5.08 12.69
CA ASN A 384 1.75 -4.64 11.30
C ASN A 384 0.28 -4.33 10.95
N TRP A 385 -0.41 -3.66 11.86
CA TRP A 385 -1.78 -3.17 11.68
C TRP A 385 -1.83 -1.64 11.78
N PRO A 386 -2.62 -0.95 10.93
CA PRO A 386 -2.78 0.50 11.01
C PRO A 386 -3.28 0.98 12.37
N LEU A 387 -3.04 2.25 12.65
CA LEU A 387 -3.61 2.98 13.77
C LEU A 387 -4.53 4.09 13.25
N ILE A 388 -5.84 3.92 13.50
CA ILE A 388 -6.88 4.83 13.02
C ILE A 388 -7.92 5.04 14.14
N GLY A 389 -8.02 6.25 14.64
CA GLY A 389 -8.97 6.58 15.70
C GLY A 389 -8.43 7.57 16.73
N PRO A 390 -8.97 7.60 17.95
CA PRO A 390 -8.53 8.50 19.02
C PRO A 390 -7.04 8.32 19.38
N MET A 391 -6.38 9.42 19.76
CA MET A 391 -4.97 9.45 20.16
C MET A 391 -4.82 10.26 21.46
N GLY A 392 -5.00 9.61 22.61
CA GLY A 392 -4.81 10.22 23.91
C GLY A 392 -5.92 11.21 24.30
N SER A 393 -5.71 12.51 24.09
CA SER A 393 -6.62 13.58 24.51
C SER A 393 -7.89 13.66 23.66
N ASP A 394 -8.95 14.22 24.23
CA ASP A 394 -10.19 14.51 23.48
C ASP A 394 -9.91 15.51 22.34
N GLY A 395 -10.45 15.23 21.17
CA GLY A 395 -10.19 16.00 19.95
C GLY A 395 -8.87 15.62 19.23
N ALA A 396 -8.06 14.72 19.79
CA ALA A 396 -6.86 14.20 19.13
C ALA A 396 -7.12 12.87 18.46
N PHE A 397 -6.74 12.75 17.17
CA PHE A 397 -6.92 11.54 16.37
C PHE A 397 -5.65 11.20 15.61
N MET A 398 -5.55 9.95 15.17
CA MET A 398 -4.47 9.47 14.31
C MET A 398 -5.00 8.67 13.14
N ASN A 399 -4.25 8.72 12.04
CA ASN A 399 -4.46 7.89 10.87
C ASN A 399 -3.08 7.58 10.26
N CYS A 400 -2.43 6.52 10.73
CA CYS A 400 -1.03 6.22 10.44
C CYS A 400 -0.71 4.72 10.45
N ALA A 401 0.57 4.37 10.34
CA ALA A 401 1.09 3.01 10.37
C ALA A 401 0.54 2.10 9.26
N MET A 402 0.47 2.61 8.04
CA MET A 402 -0.10 1.90 6.88
C MET A 402 0.87 0.88 6.24
N SER A 403 2.04 0.63 6.82
CA SER A 403 3.03 -0.30 6.25
C SER A 403 3.27 -0.04 4.74
N GLY A 404 3.28 -1.11 3.91
CA GLY A 404 3.41 -1.03 2.46
C GLY A 404 2.08 -0.86 1.69
N PHE A 405 0.93 -0.74 2.36
CA PHE A 405 -0.40 -0.75 1.72
C PHE A 405 -1.20 0.56 1.89
N GLY A 406 -0.52 1.67 2.19
CA GLY A 406 -1.18 2.95 2.44
C GLY A 406 -2.08 3.44 1.30
N THR A 407 -1.68 3.29 0.05
CA THR A 407 -2.49 3.71 -1.10
C THR A 407 -3.78 2.91 -1.23
N MET A 408 -3.72 1.58 -1.11
CA MET A 408 -4.93 0.75 -1.20
C MET A 408 -5.87 0.93 0.00
N ALA A 409 -5.35 1.30 1.16
CA ALA A 409 -6.12 1.53 2.38
C ALA A 409 -6.69 2.95 2.48
N ALA A 410 -6.14 3.92 1.76
CA ALA A 410 -6.32 5.35 2.00
C ALA A 410 -7.79 5.78 2.08
N CYS A 411 -8.64 5.30 1.18
CA CYS A 411 -10.05 5.69 1.15
C CYS A 411 -10.79 5.22 2.42
N ALA A 412 -10.68 3.94 2.78
CA ALA A 412 -11.33 3.43 3.99
C ALA A 412 -10.68 4.00 5.27
N ALA A 413 -9.37 4.23 5.28
CA ALA A 413 -8.68 4.84 6.40
C ALA A 413 -9.15 6.28 6.64
N GLY A 414 -9.29 7.06 5.57
CA GLY A 414 -9.82 8.42 5.63
C GLY A 414 -11.28 8.45 6.08
N GLU A 415 -12.14 7.58 5.53
CA GLU A 415 -13.54 7.45 5.92
C GLU A 415 -13.67 7.05 7.40
N LEU A 416 -12.92 6.05 7.84
CA LEU A 416 -12.93 5.57 9.23
C LEU A 416 -12.48 6.65 10.21
N CYS A 417 -11.39 7.36 9.88
CA CYS A 417 -10.91 8.47 10.71
C CYS A 417 -11.94 9.60 10.79
N ALA A 418 -12.57 9.95 9.67
CA ALA A 418 -13.65 10.96 9.65
C ALA A 418 -14.84 10.56 10.52
N LYS A 419 -15.24 9.28 10.50
CA LYS A 419 -16.31 8.74 11.38
C LYS A 419 -15.96 8.84 12.87
N TRP A 420 -14.71 8.54 13.24
CA TRP A 420 -14.24 8.72 14.62
C TRP A 420 -14.33 10.19 15.05
N ILE A 421 -13.89 11.12 14.22
CA ILE A 421 -13.89 12.57 14.51
C ILE A 421 -15.31 13.11 14.71
N THR A 422 -16.26 12.63 13.91
CA THR A 422 -17.64 13.14 13.90
C THR A 422 -18.59 12.36 14.80
N GLY A 423 -18.13 11.25 15.41
CA GLY A 423 -18.98 10.40 16.23
C GLY A 423 -20.03 9.62 15.43
N ASP A 424 -19.78 9.37 14.14
CA ASP A 424 -20.68 8.57 13.30
C ASP A 424 -20.56 7.07 13.61
N ILE A 425 -21.52 6.28 13.11
CA ILE A 425 -21.55 4.82 13.31
C ILE A 425 -20.29 4.18 12.74
N LEU A 426 -19.56 3.51 13.63
CA LEU A 426 -18.32 2.83 13.27
C LEU A 426 -18.59 1.44 12.69
N PRO A 427 -17.85 1.02 11.66
CA PRO A 427 -17.92 -0.33 11.14
C PRO A 427 -17.35 -1.35 12.16
N SER A 428 -17.77 -2.60 12.07
CA SER A 428 -17.39 -3.67 13.01
C SER A 428 -15.88 -3.92 13.09
N TYR A 429 -15.13 -3.54 12.07
CA TYR A 429 -13.68 -3.68 12.05
C TYR A 429 -12.92 -2.54 12.77
N ALA A 430 -13.60 -1.44 13.15
CA ALA A 430 -12.96 -0.24 13.70
C ALA A 430 -12.07 -0.53 14.93
N ALA A 431 -12.52 -1.41 15.82
CA ALA A 431 -11.78 -1.75 17.04
C ALA A 431 -10.40 -2.35 16.76
N ALA A 432 -10.21 -3.07 15.63
CA ALA A 432 -8.93 -3.64 15.25
C ALA A 432 -7.90 -2.58 14.82
N PHE A 433 -8.36 -1.39 14.48
CA PHE A 433 -7.52 -0.26 14.04
C PHE A 433 -7.32 0.82 15.11
N SER A 434 -8.16 0.84 16.18
CA SER A 434 -7.99 1.78 17.30
C SER A 434 -6.78 1.39 18.17
N ALA A 435 -6.13 2.38 18.79
CA ALA A 435 -5.12 2.13 19.83
C ALA A 435 -5.69 1.43 21.05
N ASP A 436 -6.99 1.51 21.30
CA ASP A 436 -7.67 0.78 22.38
C ASP A 436 -7.48 -0.73 22.31
N ARG A 437 -7.14 -1.26 21.11
CA ARG A 437 -6.78 -2.67 20.94
C ARG A 437 -5.66 -3.14 21.87
N TYR A 438 -4.74 -2.25 22.23
CA TYR A 438 -3.63 -2.59 23.15
C TYR A 438 -4.12 -2.93 24.56
N GLY A 439 -5.28 -2.44 24.98
CA GLY A 439 -5.96 -2.84 26.21
C GLY A 439 -6.69 -4.19 26.11
N ASN A 440 -6.82 -4.78 24.93
CA ASN A 440 -7.53 -6.04 24.70
C ASN A 440 -6.53 -7.16 24.36
N ALA A 441 -6.11 -7.91 25.40
CA ALA A 441 -5.10 -8.97 25.25
C ALA A 441 -5.51 -10.07 24.24
N THR A 442 -6.80 -10.46 24.21
CA THR A 442 -7.32 -11.47 23.27
C THR A 442 -7.23 -11.00 21.83
N LEU A 443 -7.66 -9.75 21.55
CA LEU A 443 -7.56 -9.17 20.22
C LEU A 443 -6.10 -9.05 19.79
N MET A 444 -5.22 -8.54 20.65
CA MET A 444 -3.79 -8.41 20.36
C MET A 444 -3.11 -9.74 20.07
N GLN A 445 -3.44 -10.81 20.82
CA GLN A 445 -2.96 -12.15 20.53
C GLN A 445 -3.38 -12.61 19.13
N GLN A 446 -4.63 -12.37 18.75
CA GLN A 446 -5.16 -12.72 17.44
C GLN A 446 -4.48 -11.92 16.30
N LEU A 447 -4.25 -10.61 16.49
CA LEU A 447 -3.61 -9.75 15.49
C LEU A 447 -2.12 -10.11 15.29
N ARG A 448 -1.40 -10.43 16.38
CA ARG A 448 0.01 -10.87 16.32
C ARG A 448 0.18 -12.24 15.66
N ALA A 449 -0.76 -13.17 15.91
CA ALA A 449 -0.74 -14.52 15.33
C ALA A 449 -1.19 -14.55 13.86
N ALA A 450 -1.81 -13.49 13.36
CA ALA A 450 -2.29 -13.42 11.98
C ALA A 450 -1.13 -13.35 11.00
N ASN A 451 -1.24 -14.12 9.90
CA ASN A 451 -0.37 -13.93 8.75
C ASN A 451 -0.55 -12.50 8.20
N LYS A 452 0.55 -11.85 7.88
CA LYS A 452 0.58 -10.43 7.47
C LYS A 452 0.26 -10.22 5.98
N GLY A 453 -0.34 -11.22 5.32
CA GLY A 453 -0.89 -11.11 3.98
C GLY A 453 0.15 -10.95 2.87
N VAL A 454 1.36 -11.54 3.02
CA VAL A 454 2.43 -11.48 2.00
C VAL A 454 2.84 -10.04 1.66
N LEU A 455 3.21 -9.28 2.69
CA LEU A 455 3.85 -7.96 2.56
C LEU A 455 5.02 -7.88 3.52
#